data_b1e0c0972932d7bd142ebfa7fa8abbeb
#
_entry.id   b1e0c0972932d7bd142ebfa7fa8abbeb
#
_cell.length_a   1.000
_cell.length_b   1.000
_cell.length_c   1.000
_cell.angle_alpha   90.00
_cell.angle_beta   90.00
_cell.angle_gamma   90.00
#
_symmetry.space_group_name_H-M   'P 1'
#
loop_
_entity.id
_entity.type
_entity.pdbx_description
1 polymer ?
#
loop_
_entity_poly.entity_id
_entity_poly.type
_entity_poly.pdbx_seq_one_letter_code
_entity_poly.pdbx_strand_id
1 'polypeptide(L)'
;RETLLSVRDAADAPMKFGAIAEQLALQEERDLDALRRRLRAMQRDGQLISGRRGAYGVPKRMDLVHCRVMGHRDGYGFARPLLEEGDDLFLSAREMYQVFDGDEVLVAISGVDRRGRAEGQVVEVLSRAHTQVVGRYMEESGIGYLISHNTRIRNHILLPPNSKGGARHGQLVSVELTDYPSAKLGAKGKVVEVLGDHLDPGLEIDVAIRAHGIPY
;
A
#
# COMPACT_ATOMS: atom_id res chain seq x y z
N ARG A 1 25.85 -8.80 8.13
CA ARG A 1 25.08 -7.55 8.02
C ARG A 1 25.89 -6.49 7.27
N GLU A 2 27.16 -6.31 7.60
CA GLU A 2 28.07 -5.35 6.97
C GLU A 2 28.38 -5.69 5.52
N THR A 3 28.53 -6.96 5.18
CA THR A 3 28.88 -7.45 3.84
C THR A 3 27.79 -7.19 2.79
N LEU A 4 26.51 -7.35 3.15
CA LEU A 4 25.39 -7.01 2.26
C LEU A 4 25.25 -5.50 2.06
N LEU A 5 25.56 -4.71 3.08
CA LEU A 5 25.57 -3.25 2.98
C LEU A 5 26.72 -2.77 2.08
N SER A 6 27.90 -3.40 2.17
CA SER A 6 29.03 -3.06 1.31
C SER A 6 28.80 -3.43 -0.15
N VAL A 7 28.16 -4.57 -0.44
CA VAL A 7 27.74 -4.94 -1.81
C VAL A 7 26.68 -3.98 -2.34
N ARG A 8 25.71 -3.58 -1.49
CA ARG A 8 24.72 -2.55 -1.80
C ARG A 8 25.40 -1.22 -2.16
N ASP A 9 26.39 -0.80 -1.38
CA ASP A 9 27.05 0.50 -1.53
C ASP A 9 28.04 0.53 -2.67
N ALA A 10 28.58 -0.64 -3.08
CA ALA A 10 29.49 -0.78 -4.22
C ALA A 10 28.77 -0.94 -5.58
N ALA A 11 27.48 -1.33 -5.58
CA ALA A 11 26.73 -1.54 -6.82
C ALA A 11 26.17 -0.23 -7.37
N ASP A 12 26.71 0.24 -8.51
CA ASP A 12 26.22 1.43 -9.22
C ASP A 12 24.93 1.16 -10.03
N ALA A 13 24.50 -0.10 -10.17
CA ALA A 13 23.34 -0.53 -10.92
C ALA A 13 22.57 -1.64 -10.21
N PRO A 14 21.26 -1.82 -10.49
CA PRO A 14 20.48 -2.92 -9.95
C PRO A 14 21.06 -4.29 -10.29
N MET A 15 21.21 -5.16 -9.29
CA MET A 15 21.82 -6.49 -9.43
C MET A 15 20.78 -7.61 -9.29
N LYS A 16 20.90 -8.66 -10.10
CA LYS A 16 20.10 -9.86 -9.96
C LYS A 16 20.55 -10.71 -8.77
N PHE A 17 19.64 -11.53 -8.23
CA PHE A 17 19.94 -12.43 -7.11
C PHE A 17 21.22 -13.25 -7.31
N GLY A 18 21.40 -13.88 -8.49
CA GLY A 18 22.57 -14.68 -8.80
C GLY A 18 23.87 -13.87 -8.75
N ALA A 19 23.88 -12.66 -9.29
CA ALA A 19 25.05 -11.77 -9.25
C ALA A 19 25.40 -11.33 -7.81
N ILE A 20 24.39 -11.10 -6.95
CA ILE A 20 24.59 -10.79 -5.55
C ILE A 20 25.19 -12.01 -4.81
N ALA A 21 24.65 -13.23 -5.08
CA ALA A 21 25.16 -14.46 -4.48
C ALA A 21 26.61 -14.74 -4.90
N GLU A 22 26.95 -14.55 -6.16
CA GLU A 22 28.28 -14.69 -6.70
C GLU A 22 29.27 -13.69 -6.08
N GLN A 23 28.88 -12.43 -5.98
CA GLN A 23 29.71 -11.39 -5.34
C GLN A 23 29.95 -11.64 -3.85
N LEU A 24 28.99 -12.28 -3.17
CA LEU A 24 29.11 -12.71 -1.78
C LEU A 24 29.77 -14.07 -1.62
N ALA A 25 30.19 -14.73 -2.72
CA ALA A 25 30.77 -16.07 -2.76
C ALA A 25 29.90 -17.15 -2.08
N LEU A 26 28.56 -17.01 -2.15
CA LEU A 26 27.60 -17.95 -1.55
C LEU A 26 27.30 -19.08 -2.54
N GLN A 27 27.58 -20.33 -2.15
CA GLN A 27 27.37 -21.51 -2.98
C GLN A 27 26.44 -22.54 -2.31
N GLU A 28 26.35 -22.53 -0.98
CA GLU A 28 25.54 -23.46 -0.24
C GLU A 28 24.06 -23.04 -0.27
N GLU A 29 23.14 -24.03 -0.47
CA GLU A 29 21.69 -23.80 -0.51
C GLU A 29 21.17 -23.07 0.73
N ARG A 30 21.71 -23.41 1.90
CA ARG A 30 21.38 -22.77 3.20
C ARG A 30 21.68 -21.26 3.18
N ASP A 31 22.81 -20.86 2.61
CA ASP A 31 23.24 -19.47 2.55
C ASP A 31 22.44 -18.69 1.48
N LEU A 32 22.13 -19.33 0.37
CA LEU A 32 21.24 -18.78 -0.66
C LEU A 32 19.84 -18.52 -0.11
N ASP A 33 19.30 -19.42 0.71
CA ASP A 33 18.01 -19.21 1.38
C ASP A 33 18.07 -18.11 2.45
N ALA A 34 19.18 -18.01 3.17
CA ALA A 34 19.39 -16.89 4.09
C ALA A 34 19.45 -15.55 3.36
N LEU A 35 20.13 -15.51 2.19
CA LEU A 35 20.17 -14.33 1.32
C LEU A 35 18.77 -13.96 0.83
N ARG A 36 17.98 -14.93 0.32
CA ARG A 36 16.59 -14.70 -0.11
C ARG A 36 15.73 -14.07 0.98
N ARG A 37 15.79 -14.63 2.19
CA ARG A 37 15.07 -14.10 3.36
C ARG A 37 15.52 -12.69 3.71
N ARG A 38 16.82 -12.43 3.64
CA ARG A 38 17.40 -11.11 3.95
C ARG A 38 17.00 -10.05 2.92
N LEU A 39 17.06 -10.37 1.63
CA LEU A 39 16.66 -9.46 0.57
C LEU A 39 15.17 -9.10 0.67
N ARG A 40 14.31 -10.09 0.99
CA ARG A 40 12.88 -9.83 1.25
C ARG A 40 12.65 -8.92 2.47
N ALA A 41 13.41 -9.10 3.53
CA ALA A 41 13.33 -8.21 4.69
C ALA A 41 13.77 -6.79 4.33
N MET A 42 14.88 -6.63 3.58
CA MET A 42 15.36 -5.31 3.14
C MET A 42 14.39 -4.62 2.18
N GLN A 43 13.67 -5.37 1.32
CA GLN A 43 12.59 -4.81 0.50
C GLN A 43 11.44 -4.31 1.36
N ARG A 44 10.95 -5.12 2.30
CA ARG A 44 9.89 -4.73 3.22
C ARG A 44 10.26 -3.49 4.06
N ASP A 45 11.54 -3.37 4.43
CA ASP A 45 12.05 -2.24 5.19
C ASP A 45 12.40 -1.02 4.29
N GLY A 46 12.07 -1.05 2.98
CA GLY A 46 12.33 0.02 2.02
C GLY A 46 13.80 0.27 1.70
N GLN A 47 14.70 -0.63 2.10
CA GLN A 47 16.15 -0.52 1.86
C GLN A 47 16.56 -0.99 0.46
N LEU A 48 15.74 -1.83 -0.17
CA LEU A 48 15.91 -2.33 -1.54
C LEU A 48 14.57 -2.35 -2.26
N ILE A 49 14.61 -2.20 -3.58
CA ILE A 49 13.48 -2.48 -4.47
C ILE A 49 13.84 -3.58 -5.44
N SER A 50 12.82 -4.32 -5.92
CA SER A 50 13.00 -5.23 -7.04
C SER A 50 12.36 -4.68 -8.32
N GLY A 51 13.15 -4.53 -9.34
CA GLY A 51 12.69 -4.10 -10.65
C GLY A 51 11.97 -5.21 -11.42
N ARG A 52 11.31 -4.85 -12.56
CA ARG A 52 10.53 -5.75 -13.42
C ARG A 52 11.28 -7.01 -13.91
N ARG A 53 12.61 -7.05 -13.84
CA ARG A 53 13.46 -8.18 -14.26
C ARG A 53 14.06 -8.94 -13.08
N GLY A 54 13.54 -8.73 -11.85
CA GLY A 54 14.02 -9.38 -10.63
C GLY A 54 15.42 -8.91 -10.19
N ALA A 55 15.83 -7.71 -10.58
CA ALA A 55 17.07 -7.08 -10.11
C ALA A 55 16.75 -6.21 -8.87
N TYR A 56 17.64 -6.24 -7.88
CA TYR A 56 17.55 -5.45 -6.64
C TYR A 56 18.34 -4.16 -6.81
N GLY A 57 17.75 -3.03 -6.42
CA GLY A 57 18.39 -1.71 -6.44
C GLY A 57 18.19 -0.97 -5.11
N VAL A 58 19.02 0.03 -4.87
CA VAL A 58 18.92 0.91 -3.68
C VAL A 58 18.03 2.09 -4.07
N PRO A 59 16.92 2.34 -3.34
CA PRO A 59 15.97 3.42 -3.65
C PRO A 59 16.64 4.79 -3.82
N LYS A 60 17.54 5.15 -2.91
CA LYS A 60 18.25 6.43 -2.93
C LYS A 60 19.07 6.67 -4.22
N ARG A 61 19.62 5.61 -4.82
CA ARG A 61 20.35 5.70 -6.12
C ARG A 61 19.42 5.74 -7.33
N MET A 62 18.14 5.48 -7.10
CA MET A 62 17.08 5.54 -8.10
C MET A 62 16.20 6.78 -7.91
N ASP A 63 16.64 7.74 -7.07
CA ASP A 63 15.89 8.96 -6.72
C ASP A 63 14.48 8.64 -6.17
N LEU A 64 14.37 7.54 -5.38
CA LEU A 64 13.11 7.12 -4.77
C LEU A 64 13.09 7.47 -3.29
N VAL A 65 11.98 8.02 -2.85
CA VAL A 65 11.72 8.42 -1.47
C VAL A 65 10.78 7.41 -0.82
N HIS A 66 11.14 6.90 0.38
CA HIS A 66 10.26 6.06 1.19
C HIS A 66 9.28 6.95 1.94
N CYS A 67 8.00 6.80 1.67
CA CYS A 67 6.95 7.68 2.15
C CYS A 67 5.78 6.91 2.76
N ARG A 68 5.02 7.61 3.62
CA ARG A 68 3.68 7.21 4.04
C ARG A 68 2.63 8.02 3.29
N VAL A 69 1.62 7.35 2.77
CA VAL A 69 0.51 7.97 2.04
C VAL A 69 -0.45 8.63 3.02
N MET A 70 -0.79 9.87 2.73
CA MET A 70 -1.83 10.63 3.42
C MET A 70 -2.90 11.01 2.41
N GLY A 71 -4.04 10.31 2.45
CA GLY A 71 -5.17 10.57 1.58
C GLY A 71 -5.89 11.86 1.94
N HIS A 72 -6.49 12.50 0.96
CA HIS A 72 -7.38 13.64 1.13
C HIS A 72 -8.79 13.31 0.65
N ARG A 73 -9.81 13.85 1.34
CA ARG A 73 -11.22 13.62 1.00
C ARG A 73 -11.61 14.00 -0.44
N ASP A 74 -10.84 14.84 -1.10
CA ASP A 74 -11.09 15.26 -2.49
C ASP A 74 -10.42 14.32 -3.51
N GLY A 75 -9.81 13.21 -3.07
CA GLY A 75 -9.28 12.15 -3.93
C GLY A 75 -7.82 12.27 -4.31
N TYR A 76 -7.16 13.39 -4.04
CA TYR A 76 -5.70 13.50 -4.10
C TYR A 76 -5.08 13.12 -2.75
N GLY A 77 -3.77 13.09 -2.65
CA GLY A 77 -3.06 12.83 -1.39
C GLY A 77 -1.67 13.42 -1.37
N PHE A 78 -0.94 13.04 -0.35
CA PHE A 78 0.46 13.40 -0.16
C PHE A 78 1.25 12.16 0.26
N ALA A 79 2.50 12.10 -0.15
CA ALA A 79 3.45 11.11 0.31
C ALA A 79 4.46 11.81 1.23
N ARG A 80 4.39 11.51 2.54
CA ARG A 80 5.27 12.06 3.56
C ARG A 80 6.51 11.22 3.68
N PRO A 81 7.72 11.78 3.50
CA PRO A 81 8.97 11.06 3.72
C PRO A 81 9.07 10.51 5.15
N LEU A 82 9.57 9.26 5.29
CA LEU A 82 9.71 8.56 6.57
C LEU A 82 11.16 8.54 7.09
N LEU A 83 12.14 8.56 6.20
CA LEU A 83 13.55 8.33 6.54
C LEU A 83 14.41 9.60 6.39
N GLU A 84 13.94 10.58 5.65
CA GLU A 84 14.65 11.82 5.35
C GLU A 84 13.75 13.02 5.68
N GLU A 85 14.33 14.12 6.12
CA GLU A 85 13.62 15.39 6.23
C GLU A 85 13.33 15.91 4.81
N GLY A 86 12.09 16.25 4.54
CA GLY A 86 11.68 16.77 3.25
C GLY A 86 10.20 17.15 3.24
N ASP A 87 9.82 17.92 2.23
CA ASP A 87 8.43 18.30 2.02
C ASP A 87 7.59 17.12 1.55
N ASP A 88 6.30 17.14 1.89
CA ASP A 88 5.32 16.17 1.42
C ASP A 88 5.20 16.24 -0.12
N LEU A 89 5.31 15.10 -0.79
CA LEU A 89 5.15 14.99 -2.25
C LEU A 89 3.67 14.91 -2.60
N PHE A 90 3.21 15.73 -3.55
CA PHE A 90 1.83 15.71 -3.99
C PHE A 90 1.54 14.43 -4.80
N LEU A 91 0.48 13.70 -4.42
CA LEU A 91 -0.03 12.54 -5.16
C LEU A 91 -1.35 12.92 -5.84
N SER A 92 -1.37 12.85 -7.17
CA SER A 92 -2.59 13.09 -7.94
C SER A 92 -3.65 12.01 -7.66
N ALA A 93 -4.90 12.26 -8.04
CA ALA A 93 -5.98 11.27 -7.91
C ALA A 93 -5.66 9.95 -8.64
N ARG A 94 -4.87 10.02 -9.73
CA ARG A 94 -4.39 8.84 -10.47
C ARG A 94 -3.44 7.99 -9.61
N GLU A 95 -2.51 8.63 -8.91
CA GLU A 95 -1.57 7.93 -8.03
C GLU A 95 -2.31 7.37 -6.80
N MET A 96 -3.26 8.12 -6.24
CA MET A 96 -4.10 7.67 -5.12
C MET A 96 -5.02 6.50 -5.48
N TYR A 97 -5.28 6.26 -6.78
CA TYR A 97 -6.10 5.11 -7.21
C TYR A 97 -5.48 3.75 -6.84
N GLN A 98 -4.17 3.65 -6.73
CA GLN A 98 -3.43 2.40 -6.49
C GLN A 98 -3.01 2.17 -5.03
N VAL A 99 -3.30 3.13 -4.15
CA VAL A 99 -2.89 3.10 -2.73
C VAL A 99 -4.04 3.51 -1.82
N PHE A 100 -3.90 3.18 -0.54
CA PHE A 100 -4.79 3.66 0.51
C PHE A 100 -4.09 4.63 1.45
N ASP A 101 -4.87 5.40 2.20
CA ASP A 101 -4.38 6.22 3.31
C ASP A 101 -3.60 5.36 4.30
N GLY A 102 -2.39 5.78 4.68
CA GLY A 102 -1.51 5.06 5.61
C GLY A 102 -0.57 4.05 4.96
N ASP A 103 -0.74 3.66 3.68
CA ASP A 103 0.18 2.74 2.99
C ASP A 103 1.61 3.30 2.99
N GLU A 104 2.60 2.43 3.11
CA GLU A 104 4.00 2.79 2.92
C GLU A 104 4.45 2.46 1.49
N VAL A 105 5.05 3.45 0.84
CA VAL A 105 5.32 3.41 -0.59
C VAL A 105 6.71 3.94 -0.92
N LEU A 106 7.26 3.52 -2.05
CA LEU A 106 8.36 4.19 -2.72
C LEU A 106 7.82 5.10 -3.81
N VAL A 107 8.24 6.35 -3.76
CA VAL A 107 7.77 7.42 -4.65
C VAL A 107 8.96 8.01 -5.41
N ALA A 108 8.83 8.12 -6.74
CA ALA A 108 9.73 8.89 -7.58
C ALA A 108 9.21 10.34 -7.67
N ILE A 109 10.10 11.31 -7.65
CA ILE A 109 9.75 12.71 -7.94
C ILE A 109 9.60 12.83 -9.46
N SER A 110 8.38 13.10 -9.93
CA SER A 110 8.05 13.14 -11.36
C SER A 110 8.02 14.55 -11.95
N GLY A 111 8.00 15.57 -11.12
CA GLY A 111 7.97 16.97 -11.55
C GLY A 111 7.52 17.91 -10.46
N VAL A 112 6.97 19.03 -10.87
CA VAL A 112 6.41 20.06 -9.99
C VAL A 112 5.02 20.43 -10.50
N ASP A 113 4.05 20.48 -9.60
CA ASP A 113 2.68 20.86 -9.94
C ASP A 113 2.56 22.36 -10.26
N ARG A 114 1.37 22.78 -10.71
CA ARG A 114 1.09 24.20 -11.05
C ARG A 114 1.24 25.17 -9.86
N ARG A 115 1.31 24.65 -8.63
CA ARG A 115 1.47 25.41 -7.39
C ARG A 115 2.91 25.38 -6.86
N GLY A 116 3.84 24.79 -7.61
CA GLY A 116 5.25 24.68 -7.22
C GLY A 116 5.55 23.55 -6.24
N ARG A 117 4.62 22.61 -6.00
CA ARG A 117 4.84 21.46 -5.11
C ARG A 117 5.43 20.29 -5.91
N ALA A 118 6.40 19.58 -5.32
CA ALA A 118 6.96 18.39 -5.93
C ALA A 118 5.84 17.32 -6.11
N GLU A 119 5.71 16.80 -7.33
CA GLU A 119 4.79 15.70 -7.67
C GLU A 119 5.48 14.36 -7.50
N GLY A 120 4.78 13.43 -6.82
CA GLY A 120 5.22 12.06 -6.65
C GLY A 120 4.49 11.10 -7.57
N GLN A 121 5.23 10.12 -8.07
CA GLN A 121 4.70 8.93 -8.74
C GLN A 121 4.96 7.72 -7.87
N VAL A 122 3.91 6.96 -7.53
CA VAL A 122 4.05 5.71 -6.76
C VAL A 122 4.71 4.64 -7.63
N VAL A 123 5.87 4.16 -7.19
CA VAL A 123 6.65 3.13 -7.88
C VAL A 123 6.38 1.75 -7.31
N GLU A 124 6.34 1.63 -5.98
CA GLU A 124 6.13 0.36 -5.28
C GLU A 124 5.38 0.60 -3.96
N VAL A 125 4.50 -0.33 -3.59
CA VAL A 125 3.88 -0.35 -2.27
C VAL A 125 4.64 -1.34 -1.41
N LEU A 126 5.25 -0.87 -0.33
CA LEU A 126 6.07 -1.66 0.58
C LEU A 126 5.23 -2.36 1.66
N SER A 127 4.24 -1.63 2.19
CA SER A 127 3.37 -2.12 3.25
C SER A 127 1.96 -1.56 3.08
N ARG A 128 0.96 -2.39 3.33
CA ARG A 128 -0.45 -2.00 3.32
C ARG A 128 -0.91 -1.67 4.73
N ALA A 129 -1.52 -0.50 4.91
CA ALA A 129 -2.01 -0.05 6.20
C ALA A 129 -3.29 -0.77 6.62
N HIS A 130 -4.10 -1.20 5.66
CA HIS A 130 -5.41 -1.77 5.93
C HIS A 130 -5.51 -3.20 5.40
N THR A 131 -5.95 -4.13 6.24
CA THR A 131 -6.38 -5.49 5.85
C THR A 131 -7.91 -5.60 5.82
N GLN A 132 -8.58 -4.71 6.58
CA GLN A 132 -10.03 -4.60 6.63
C GLN A 132 -10.44 -3.14 6.50
N VAL A 133 -11.61 -2.91 5.95
CA VAL A 133 -12.20 -1.58 5.78
C VAL A 133 -13.66 -1.63 6.20
N VAL A 134 -14.06 -0.69 7.07
CA VAL A 134 -15.45 -0.50 7.46
C VAL A 134 -16.10 0.54 6.54
N GLY A 135 -17.33 0.29 6.13
CA GLY A 135 -18.05 1.21 5.28
C GLY A 135 -19.47 0.77 5.00
N ARG A 136 -20.12 1.49 4.09
CA ARG A 136 -21.49 1.22 3.67
C ARG A 136 -21.48 0.31 2.44
N TYR A 137 -22.21 -0.80 2.53
CA TYR A 137 -22.49 -1.67 1.40
C TYR A 137 -23.52 -1.02 0.46
N MET A 138 -23.15 -0.91 -0.80
CA MET A 138 -24.03 -0.43 -1.85
C MET A 138 -24.15 -1.49 -2.94
N GLU A 139 -25.30 -1.54 -3.59
CA GLU A 139 -25.55 -2.45 -4.72
C GLU A 139 -26.29 -1.68 -5.82
N GLU A 140 -25.70 -1.65 -7.01
CA GLU A 140 -26.28 -1.03 -8.19
C GLU A 140 -26.16 -2.01 -9.36
N SER A 141 -27.30 -2.27 -10.02
CA SER A 141 -27.37 -3.17 -11.20
C SER A 141 -26.73 -4.55 -10.94
N GLY A 142 -26.86 -5.08 -9.71
CA GLY A 142 -26.31 -6.36 -9.32
C GLY A 142 -24.81 -6.35 -8.97
N ILE A 143 -24.17 -5.18 -8.99
CA ILE A 143 -22.77 -5.00 -8.61
C ILE A 143 -22.72 -4.44 -7.19
N GLY A 144 -22.13 -5.22 -6.26
CA GLY A 144 -21.90 -4.80 -4.88
C GLY A 144 -20.57 -4.08 -4.73
N TYR A 145 -20.55 -3.01 -3.94
CA TYR A 145 -19.34 -2.29 -3.58
C TYR A 145 -19.44 -1.66 -2.20
N LEU A 146 -18.29 -1.39 -1.60
CA LEU A 146 -18.18 -0.69 -0.34
C LEU A 146 -17.78 0.77 -0.57
N ILE A 147 -18.51 1.68 0.07
CA ILE A 147 -18.09 3.07 0.28
C ILE A 147 -17.46 3.14 1.67
N SER A 148 -16.16 3.40 1.75
CA SER A 148 -15.45 3.46 3.03
C SER A 148 -16.00 4.55 3.94
N HIS A 149 -16.09 4.25 5.24
CA HIS A 149 -16.36 5.24 6.27
C HIS A 149 -15.18 6.22 6.46
N ASN A 150 -13.95 5.76 6.23
CA ASN A 150 -12.78 6.63 6.17
C ASN A 150 -12.82 7.45 4.87
N THR A 151 -13.11 8.75 4.98
CA THR A 151 -13.23 9.66 3.84
C THR A 151 -11.93 9.84 3.04
N ARG A 152 -10.78 9.42 3.57
CA ARG A 152 -9.48 9.42 2.89
C ARG A 152 -9.30 8.23 1.96
N ILE A 153 -10.12 7.17 2.10
CA ILE A 153 -10.19 6.03 1.19
C ILE A 153 -11.35 6.29 0.23
N ARG A 154 -11.06 6.93 -0.90
CA ARG A 154 -12.08 7.37 -1.88
C ARG A 154 -12.47 6.30 -2.88
N ASN A 155 -11.60 5.34 -3.15
CA ASN A 155 -11.87 4.29 -4.11
C ASN A 155 -12.89 3.30 -3.53
N HIS A 156 -13.92 2.98 -4.31
CA HIS A 156 -14.85 1.93 -3.95
C HIS A 156 -14.14 0.57 -3.96
N ILE A 157 -14.48 -0.29 -2.99
CA ILE A 157 -13.98 -1.66 -2.91
C ILE A 157 -15.05 -2.56 -3.50
N LEU A 158 -14.75 -3.22 -4.62
CA LEU A 158 -15.67 -4.12 -5.29
C LEU A 158 -15.93 -5.36 -4.43
N LEU A 159 -17.20 -5.73 -4.32
CA LEU A 159 -17.64 -6.93 -3.61
C LEU A 159 -18.28 -7.89 -4.63
N PRO A 160 -17.55 -8.93 -5.08
CA PRO A 160 -18.09 -9.93 -6.00
C PRO A 160 -19.37 -10.57 -5.45
N PRO A 161 -20.25 -11.13 -6.31
CA PRO A 161 -21.57 -11.63 -5.90
C PRO A 161 -21.54 -12.61 -4.71
N ASN A 162 -20.51 -13.47 -4.66
CA ASN A 162 -20.34 -14.47 -3.58
C ASN A 162 -19.64 -13.90 -2.32
N SER A 163 -19.32 -12.61 -2.31
CA SER A 163 -18.53 -11.96 -1.24
C SER A 163 -19.35 -11.00 -0.39
N LYS A 164 -20.67 -10.89 -0.63
CA LYS A 164 -21.53 -9.93 0.09
C LYS A 164 -21.98 -10.38 1.49
N GLY A 165 -21.74 -11.65 1.87
CA GLY A 165 -21.98 -12.15 3.25
C GLY A 165 -23.38 -11.92 3.81
N GLY A 166 -24.43 -11.84 2.96
CA GLY A 166 -25.79 -11.51 3.39
C GLY A 166 -26.06 -10.02 3.61
N ALA A 167 -25.09 -9.13 3.34
CA ALA A 167 -25.28 -7.68 3.46
C ALA A 167 -26.37 -7.17 2.50
N ARG A 168 -27.11 -6.17 2.97
CA ARG A 168 -28.17 -5.48 2.22
C ARG A 168 -27.72 -4.06 1.89
N HIS A 169 -28.24 -3.52 0.81
CA HIS A 169 -27.97 -2.14 0.38
C HIS A 169 -28.20 -1.15 1.54
N GLY A 170 -27.22 -0.31 1.80
CA GLY A 170 -27.24 0.72 2.85
C GLY A 170 -26.67 0.30 4.20
N GLN A 171 -26.50 -1.00 4.47
CA GLN A 171 -25.96 -1.48 5.74
C GLN A 171 -24.47 -1.14 5.93
N LEU A 172 -24.07 -0.93 7.16
CA LEU A 172 -22.66 -0.85 7.55
C LEU A 172 -22.10 -2.25 7.70
N VAL A 173 -20.94 -2.46 7.08
CA VAL A 173 -20.26 -3.75 7.05
C VAL A 173 -18.75 -3.59 7.26
N SER A 174 -18.12 -4.63 7.79
CA SER A 174 -16.67 -4.81 7.77
C SER A 174 -16.30 -5.71 6.58
N VAL A 175 -15.34 -5.27 5.79
CA VAL A 175 -14.87 -5.94 4.58
C VAL A 175 -13.39 -6.27 4.72
N GLU A 176 -13.03 -7.54 4.56
CA GLU A 176 -11.65 -7.98 4.41
C GLU A 176 -11.22 -7.77 2.96
N LEU A 177 -10.06 -7.15 2.76
CA LEU A 177 -9.49 -6.92 1.43
C LEU A 177 -8.90 -8.23 0.88
N THR A 178 -9.40 -8.68 -0.27
CA THR A 178 -8.88 -9.86 -0.99
C THR A 178 -7.88 -9.48 -2.07
N ASP A 179 -8.13 -8.35 -2.73
CA ASP A 179 -7.24 -7.77 -3.73
C ASP A 179 -7.02 -6.29 -3.42
N TYR A 180 -5.77 -5.89 -3.37
CA TYR A 180 -5.41 -4.49 -3.20
C TYR A 180 -5.47 -3.73 -4.53
N PRO A 181 -5.71 -2.40 -4.48
CA PRO A 181 -5.73 -1.60 -5.68
C PRO A 181 -4.36 -1.55 -6.34
N SER A 182 -4.35 -1.38 -7.64
CA SER A 182 -3.16 -1.23 -8.47
C SER A 182 -3.42 -0.15 -9.53
N ALA A 183 -2.42 0.21 -10.33
CA ALA A 183 -2.58 1.19 -11.39
C ALA A 183 -3.65 0.82 -12.45
N LYS A 184 -4.09 -0.45 -12.51
CA LYS A 184 -5.03 -0.96 -13.51
C LYS A 184 -6.33 -1.51 -12.93
N LEU A 185 -6.30 -1.98 -11.71
CA LEU A 185 -7.41 -2.71 -11.07
C LEU A 185 -7.74 -2.07 -9.73
N GLY A 186 -9.03 -1.87 -9.46
CA GLY A 186 -9.53 -1.44 -8.16
C GLY A 186 -9.43 -2.55 -7.11
N ALA A 187 -9.58 -2.16 -5.86
CA ALA A 187 -9.60 -3.09 -4.73
C ALA A 187 -10.83 -3.99 -4.79
N LYS A 188 -10.66 -5.23 -4.28
CA LYS A 188 -11.78 -6.15 -4.02
C LYS A 188 -11.74 -6.62 -2.58
N GLY A 189 -12.89 -7.05 -2.09
CA GLY A 189 -13.02 -7.58 -0.75
C GLY A 189 -14.19 -8.53 -0.59
N LYS A 190 -14.30 -9.06 0.60
CA LYS A 190 -15.48 -9.84 1.03
C LYS A 190 -15.99 -9.30 2.36
N VAL A 191 -17.30 -9.27 2.54
CA VAL A 191 -17.94 -8.93 3.80
C VAL A 191 -17.61 -10.04 4.81
N VAL A 192 -17.02 -9.65 5.93
CA VAL A 192 -16.72 -10.56 7.06
C VAL A 192 -17.74 -10.37 8.19
N GLU A 193 -18.35 -9.18 8.28
CA GLU A 193 -19.32 -8.89 9.31
C GLU A 193 -20.33 -7.83 8.83
N VAL A 194 -21.60 -8.03 9.13
CA VAL A 194 -22.65 -7.00 8.98
C VAL A 194 -22.84 -6.34 10.34
N LEU A 195 -22.54 -5.04 10.42
CA LEU A 195 -22.53 -4.28 11.67
C LEU A 195 -23.93 -3.78 12.07
N GLY A 196 -24.79 -3.54 11.08
CA GLY A 196 -26.17 -3.11 11.31
C GLY A 196 -26.66 -2.08 10.29
N ASP A 197 -27.86 -1.58 10.53
CA ASP A 197 -28.44 -0.51 9.73
C ASP A 197 -27.92 0.86 10.18
N HIS A 198 -27.77 1.80 9.29
CA HIS A 198 -27.11 3.11 9.51
C HIS A 198 -27.69 3.92 10.69
N LEU A 199 -28.90 3.61 11.15
CA LEU A 199 -29.60 4.34 12.20
C LEU A 199 -29.60 3.60 13.56
N ASP A 200 -28.89 2.48 13.68
CA ASP A 200 -28.85 1.73 14.92
C ASP A 200 -28.08 2.49 16.01
N PRO A 201 -28.65 2.68 17.21
CA PRO A 201 -27.99 3.39 18.31
C PRO A 201 -26.69 2.69 18.72
N GLY A 202 -25.62 3.45 18.87
CA GLY A 202 -24.30 2.95 19.31
C GLY A 202 -23.39 2.47 18.17
N LEU A 203 -23.90 2.30 16.96
CA LEU A 203 -23.14 1.82 15.82
C LEU A 203 -21.98 2.76 15.43
N GLU A 204 -22.12 4.07 15.65
CA GLU A 204 -21.06 5.07 15.40
C GLU A 204 -19.82 4.82 16.27
N ILE A 205 -20.02 4.37 17.51
CA ILE A 205 -18.92 4.04 18.43
C ILE A 205 -18.19 2.78 17.97
N ASP A 206 -18.94 1.73 17.60
CA ASP A 206 -18.37 0.47 17.10
C ASP A 206 -17.59 0.68 15.80
N VAL A 207 -18.12 1.51 14.91
CA VAL A 207 -17.45 1.89 13.65
C VAL A 207 -16.15 2.65 13.93
N ALA A 208 -16.17 3.61 14.87
CA ALA A 208 -14.99 4.37 15.23
C ALA A 208 -13.89 3.48 15.85
N ILE A 209 -14.24 2.58 16.76
CA ILE A 209 -13.33 1.63 17.38
C ILE A 209 -12.64 0.75 16.32
N ARG A 210 -13.40 0.19 15.39
CA ARG A 210 -12.91 -0.70 14.34
C ARG A 210 -12.12 0.05 13.26
N ALA A 211 -12.56 1.25 12.88
CA ALA A 211 -11.86 2.09 11.90
C ALA A 211 -10.46 2.53 12.37
N HIS A 212 -10.27 2.63 13.69
CA HIS A 212 -9.01 3.04 14.30
C HIS A 212 -8.21 1.89 14.92
N GLY A 213 -8.67 0.63 14.80
CA GLY A 213 -7.96 -0.54 15.31
C GLY A 213 -7.79 -0.52 16.84
N ILE A 214 -8.71 0.10 17.57
CA ILE A 214 -8.67 0.17 19.03
C ILE A 214 -9.06 -1.22 19.57
N PRO A 215 -8.20 -1.89 20.38
CA PRO A 215 -8.56 -3.17 20.99
C PRO A 215 -9.72 -3.00 21.98
N TYR A 216 -10.66 -3.98 22.00
CA TYR A 216 -11.76 -4.05 22.97
C TYR A 216 -11.24 -4.30 24.39
#